data_a076b59eae6960ed86358e495a6129c8
#
_entry.id   a076b59eae6960ed86358e495a6129c8
#
_cell.length_a   1.000
_cell.length_b   1.000
_cell.length_c   1.000
_cell.angle_alpha   90.00
_cell.angle_beta   90.00
_cell.angle_gamma   90.00
#
_symmetry.space_group_name_H-M   'P 1'
#
loop_
_entity.id
_entity.type
_entity.pdbx_description
1 polymer ?
#
loop_
_entity_poly.entity_id
_entity_poly.type
_entity_poly.pdbx_seq_one_letter_code
_entity_poly.pdbx_strand_id
1 'polypeptide(L)'
;MSETETLLDYQEFLAHLLAEITPLAPRELPVGDTLGLTLAEPVISRLAVPPFTNSAMDGFAFTSAVLPVGGSVTLPVVGDIPAGTDPSAECQPGQAWRIMTGAKMPAGADTVVKV
;
A
#
# COMPACT_ATOMS: atom_id res chain seq x y z
N MET A 1 16.47 -41.74 -47.18
CA MET A 1 15.98 -41.81 -45.79
C MET A 1 15.61 -40.39 -45.41
N SER A 2 14.32 -40.11 -45.29
CA SER A 2 13.82 -38.78 -44.93
C SER A 2 14.02 -38.62 -43.41
N GLU A 3 14.91 -37.72 -42.98
CA GLU A 3 14.95 -37.27 -41.60
C GLU A 3 13.62 -36.55 -41.31
N THR A 4 12.82 -37.15 -40.46
CA THR A 4 11.61 -36.49 -39.94
C THR A 4 12.09 -35.38 -38.99
N GLU A 5 12.11 -34.15 -39.47
CA GLU A 5 12.35 -32.97 -38.59
C GLU A 5 11.27 -32.97 -37.50
N THR A 6 11.64 -33.31 -36.28
CA THR A 6 10.76 -33.20 -35.13
C THR A 6 10.69 -31.74 -34.72
N LEU A 7 9.54 -31.10 -34.96
CA LEU A 7 9.32 -29.74 -34.48
C LEU A 7 9.28 -29.72 -32.96
N LEU A 8 10.02 -28.80 -32.37
CA LEU A 8 9.98 -28.57 -30.93
C LEU A 8 8.64 -27.95 -30.49
N ASP A 9 8.19 -28.30 -29.30
CA ASP A 9 7.08 -27.58 -28.67
C ASP A 9 7.46 -26.11 -28.45
N TYR A 10 6.46 -25.23 -28.49
CA TYR A 10 6.67 -23.79 -28.29
C TYR A 10 7.41 -23.45 -27.00
N GLN A 11 7.07 -24.12 -25.89
CA GLN A 11 7.69 -23.86 -24.60
C GLN A 11 9.15 -24.36 -24.56
N GLU A 12 9.42 -25.51 -25.17
CA GLU A 12 10.79 -26.05 -25.30
C GLU A 12 11.65 -25.13 -26.17
N PHE A 13 11.10 -24.67 -27.30
CA PHE A 13 11.82 -23.72 -28.17
C PHE A 13 12.12 -22.40 -27.47
N LEU A 14 11.14 -21.83 -26.74
CA LEU A 14 11.34 -20.62 -25.95
C LEU A 14 12.39 -20.81 -24.87
N ALA A 15 12.37 -21.94 -24.17
CA ALA A 15 13.37 -22.24 -23.15
C ALA A 15 14.79 -22.33 -23.74
N HIS A 16 14.96 -22.95 -24.90
CA HIS A 16 16.22 -22.98 -25.63
C HIS A 16 16.71 -21.58 -26.01
N LEU A 17 15.83 -20.73 -26.54
CA LEU A 17 16.19 -19.35 -26.90
C LEU A 17 16.64 -18.55 -25.67
N LEU A 18 15.90 -18.69 -24.56
CA LEU A 18 16.22 -17.95 -23.32
C LEU A 18 17.50 -18.43 -22.64
N ALA A 19 17.85 -19.73 -22.81
CA ALA A 19 19.08 -20.29 -22.23
C ALA A 19 20.36 -19.69 -22.86
N GLU A 20 20.28 -19.23 -24.11
CA GLU A 20 21.40 -18.58 -24.80
C GLU A 20 21.56 -17.09 -24.45
N ILE A 21 20.56 -16.51 -23.76
CA ILE A 21 20.57 -15.08 -23.39
C ILE A 21 21.22 -14.91 -22.04
N THR A 22 22.36 -14.25 -22.01
CA THR A 22 23.02 -13.86 -20.77
C THR A 22 22.59 -12.44 -20.39
N PRO A 23 22.04 -12.21 -19.17
CA PRO A 23 21.73 -10.87 -18.71
C PRO A 23 22.96 -9.96 -18.74
N LEU A 24 22.76 -8.68 -19.06
CA LEU A 24 23.82 -7.67 -18.99
C LEU A 24 24.28 -7.50 -17.53
N ALA A 25 25.57 -7.19 -17.37
CA ALA A 25 26.11 -6.87 -16.06
C ALA A 25 25.37 -5.64 -15.46
N PRO A 26 25.00 -5.67 -14.17
CA PRO A 26 24.37 -4.54 -13.51
C PRO A 26 25.32 -3.34 -13.46
N ARG A 27 24.76 -2.13 -13.54
CA ARG A 27 25.48 -0.87 -13.50
C ARG A 27 24.78 0.11 -12.57
N GLU A 28 25.56 0.88 -11.82
CA GLU A 28 25.08 2.01 -11.04
C GLU A 28 25.00 3.25 -11.94
N LEU A 29 23.86 3.91 -11.92
CA LEU A 29 23.58 5.12 -12.68
C LEU A 29 22.85 6.14 -11.80
N PRO A 30 22.98 7.45 -12.05
CA PRO A 30 22.11 8.46 -11.46
C PRO A 30 20.65 8.14 -11.76
N VAL A 31 19.75 8.33 -10.78
CA VAL A 31 18.33 7.96 -10.92
C VAL A 31 17.65 8.62 -12.14
N GLY A 32 18.06 9.83 -12.51
CA GLY A 32 17.55 10.53 -13.70
C GLY A 32 17.89 9.83 -15.03
N ASP A 33 18.93 9.01 -15.05
CA ASP A 33 19.42 8.31 -16.25
C ASP A 33 18.85 6.87 -16.35
N THR A 34 18.02 6.47 -15.39
CA THR A 34 17.48 5.09 -15.32
C THR A 34 16.12 4.93 -15.98
N LEU A 35 15.55 6.01 -16.53
CA LEU A 35 14.24 5.94 -17.21
C LEU A 35 14.27 4.94 -18.38
N GLY A 36 13.37 3.98 -18.37
CA GLY A 36 13.27 2.93 -19.39
C GLY A 36 14.23 1.75 -19.21
N LEU A 37 15.06 1.75 -18.16
CA LEU A 37 15.91 0.63 -17.82
C LEU A 37 15.23 -0.34 -16.86
N THR A 38 15.76 -1.57 -16.80
CA THR A 38 15.29 -2.61 -15.88
C THR A 38 16.15 -2.63 -14.63
N LEU A 39 15.53 -2.68 -13.45
CA LEU A 39 16.26 -2.84 -12.20
C LEU A 39 16.97 -4.19 -12.15
N ALA A 40 18.24 -4.19 -11.75
CA ALA A 40 19.03 -5.41 -11.58
C ALA A 40 18.62 -6.20 -10.34
N GLU A 41 18.07 -5.51 -9.32
CA GLU A 41 17.58 -6.09 -8.08
C GLU A 41 16.36 -5.33 -7.57
N PRO A 42 15.51 -5.96 -6.75
CA PRO A 42 14.37 -5.29 -6.16
C PRO A 42 14.78 -4.12 -5.25
N VAL A 43 14.11 -2.98 -5.37
CA VAL A 43 14.25 -1.86 -4.44
C VAL A 43 13.24 -2.02 -3.31
N ILE A 44 13.75 -2.15 -2.09
CA ILE A 44 12.92 -2.31 -0.89
C ILE A 44 12.97 -1.01 -0.10
N SER A 45 11.79 -0.42 0.15
CA SER A 45 11.68 0.76 1.01
C SER A 45 12.09 0.42 2.45
N ARG A 46 12.92 1.28 3.05
CA ARG A 46 13.31 1.20 4.47
C ARG A 46 12.26 1.78 5.42
N LEU A 47 11.28 2.49 4.87
CA LEU A 47 10.20 3.12 5.61
C LEU A 47 8.87 2.61 5.10
N ALA A 48 7.89 2.47 5.98
CA ALA A 48 6.51 2.24 5.57
C ALA A 48 5.99 3.43 4.74
N VAL A 49 5.17 3.17 3.73
CA VAL A 49 4.52 4.21 2.91
C VAL A 49 3.03 3.89 2.83
N PRO A 50 2.21 4.64 3.54
CA PRO A 50 2.50 5.78 4.43
C PRO A 50 3.24 5.36 5.71
N PRO A 51 3.97 6.28 6.39
CA PRO A 51 4.78 5.97 7.57
C PRO A 51 3.96 5.78 8.87
N PHE A 52 2.64 5.95 8.79
CA PHE A 52 1.69 5.78 9.88
C PHE A 52 0.34 5.29 9.36
N THR A 53 -0.50 4.78 10.24
CA THR A 53 -1.90 4.47 9.92
C THR A 53 -2.65 5.77 9.68
N ASN A 54 -3.22 5.92 8.48
CA ASN A 54 -3.94 7.13 8.07
C ASN A 54 -5.39 6.81 7.64
N SER A 55 -6.24 7.82 7.64
CA SER A 55 -7.58 7.68 7.10
C SER A 55 -7.55 7.64 5.56
N ALA A 56 -8.27 6.69 4.98
CA ALA A 56 -8.48 6.60 3.53
C ALA A 56 -9.60 7.52 3.02
N MET A 57 -10.35 8.17 3.91
CA MET A 57 -11.52 8.98 3.57
C MET A 57 -11.78 10.08 4.59
N ASP A 58 -12.53 11.09 4.17
CA ASP A 58 -13.08 12.10 5.08
C ASP A 58 -14.23 11.46 5.89
N GLY A 59 -14.23 11.67 7.20
CA GLY A 59 -15.20 11.02 8.06
C GLY A 59 -14.98 11.27 9.54
N PHE A 60 -15.43 10.29 10.34
CA PHE A 60 -15.33 10.32 11.79
C PHE A 60 -14.60 9.07 12.29
N ALA A 61 -13.47 9.28 12.97
CA ALA A 61 -12.67 8.23 13.58
C ALA A 61 -13.13 7.95 15.02
N PHE A 62 -13.31 6.70 15.37
CA PHE A 62 -13.71 6.25 16.70
C PHE A 62 -13.26 4.79 16.93
N THR A 63 -13.49 4.26 18.14
CA THR A 63 -13.25 2.84 18.41
C THR A 63 -14.49 1.99 18.10
N SER A 64 -14.32 0.93 17.29
CA SER A 64 -15.41 0.01 16.92
C SER A 64 -16.03 -0.72 18.11
N ALA A 65 -15.32 -0.80 19.24
CA ALA A 65 -15.79 -1.45 20.46
C ALA A 65 -17.08 -0.83 21.04
N VAL A 66 -17.41 0.42 20.65
CA VAL A 66 -18.64 1.09 21.11
C VAL A 66 -19.87 0.76 20.25
N LEU A 67 -19.69 0.06 19.13
CA LEU A 67 -20.80 -0.28 18.22
C LEU A 67 -21.63 -1.42 18.79
N PRO A 68 -22.96 -1.23 18.91
CA PRO A 68 -23.85 -2.33 19.28
C PRO A 68 -24.02 -3.31 18.12
N VAL A 69 -24.25 -4.57 18.40
CA VAL A 69 -24.62 -5.56 17.40
C VAL A 69 -26.02 -5.23 16.87
N GLY A 70 -26.11 -4.87 15.59
CA GLY A 70 -27.40 -4.61 14.92
C GLY A 70 -28.10 -3.33 15.39
N GLY A 71 -27.38 -2.27 15.67
CA GLY A 71 -27.94 -0.99 16.13
C GLY A 71 -27.19 0.23 15.64
N SER A 72 -27.51 1.38 16.20
CA SER A 72 -26.83 2.66 15.99
C SER A 72 -26.36 3.23 17.32
N VAL A 73 -25.30 4.03 17.25
CA VAL A 73 -24.76 4.78 18.39
C VAL A 73 -24.58 6.24 17.97
N THR A 74 -24.85 7.16 18.89
CA THR A 74 -24.55 8.58 18.71
C THR A 74 -23.33 8.93 19.54
N LEU A 75 -22.29 9.47 18.91
CA LEU A 75 -21.04 9.84 19.55
C LEU A 75 -20.83 11.35 19.44
N PRO A 76 -20.40 12.02 20.51
CA PRO A 76 -19.97 13.41 20.42
C PRO A 76 -18.68 13.51 19.59
N VAL A 77 -18.62 14.48 18.69
CA VAL A 77 -17.40 14.84 17.97
C VAL A 77 -16.61 15.82 18.83
N VAL A 78 -15.43 15.40 19.26
CA VAL A 78 -14.63 16.13 20.26
C VAL A 78 -13.50 16.95 19.63
N GLY A 79 -13.25 16.84 18.34
CA GLY A 79 -12.28 17.64 17.62
C GLY A 79 -12.10 17.24 16.17
N ASP A 80 -11.18 17.94 15.49
CA ASP A 80 -10.83 17.77 14.08
C ASP A 80 -9.36 17.39 13.94
N ILE A 81 -9.09 16.47 12.98
CA ILE A 81 -7.74 16.03 12.64
C ILE A 81 -7.52 16.28 11.13
N PRO A 82 -7.01 17.46 10.75
CA PRO A 82 -6.67 17.73 9.37
C PRO A 82 -5.42 16.95 8.94
N ALA A 83 -5.27 16.73 7.62
CA ALA A 83 -4.08 16.12 7.06
C ALA A 83 -2.82 16.96 7.39
N GLY A 84 -1.71 16.26 7.64
CA GLY A 84 -0.42 16.90 7.96
C GLY A 84 -0.25 17.31 9.41
N THR A 85 -1.21 17.01 10.28
CA THR A 85 -1.07 17.18 11.73
C THR A 85 -0.78 15.86 12.42
N ASP A 86 -0.02 15.90 13.52
CA ASP A 86 0.13 14.75 14.42
C ASP A 86 -0.89 14.91 15.57
N PRO A 87 -1.94 14.08 15.63
CA PRO A 87 -2.91 14.18 16.71
C PRO A 87 -2.24 13.82 18.02
N SER A 88 -2.17 14.80 18.93
CA SER A 88 -1.65 14.61 20.29
C SER A 88 -2.71 14.03 21.23
N ALA A 89 -4.00 14.08 20.83
CA ALA A 89 -5.11 13.58 21.61
C ALA A 89 -5.41 12.10 21.29
N GLU A 90 -5.83 11.39 22.32
CA GLU A 90 -6.27 10.00 22.24
C GLU A 90 -7.78 9.95 22.07
N CYS A 91 -8.28 9.07 21.17
CA CYS A 91 -9.72 8.83 21.02
C CYS A 91 -10.18 7.90 22.13
N GLN A 92 -10.94 8.44 23.08
CA GLN A 92 -11.53 7.64 24.16
C GLN A 92 -12.80 6.91 23.70
N PRO A 93 -13.13 5.75 24.28
CA PRO A 93 -14.40 5.07 24.01
C PRO A 93 -15.59 6.01 24.25
N GLY A 94 -16.55 6.02 23.32
CA GLY A 94 -17.72 6.91 23.40
C GLY A 94 -17.52 8.31 22.81
N GLN A 95 -16.40 8.55 22.14
CA GLN A 95 -16.07 9.78 21.42
C GLN A 95 -15.78 9.51 19.96
N ALA A 96 -15.90 10.54 19.12
CA ALA A 96 -15.48 10.51 17.72
C ALA A 96 -14.65 11.77 17.41
N TRP A 97 -13.71 11.62 16.50
CA TRP A 97 -12.91 12.70 15.94
C TRP A 97 -13.23 12.86 14.46
N ARG A 98 -13.54 14.08 14.02
CA ARG A 98 -13.59 14.35 12.59
C ARG A 98 -12.20 14.19 12.01
N ILE A 99 -12.06 13.48 10.90
CA ILE A 99 -10.76 13.17 10.29
C ILE A 99 -10.81 13.36 8.78
N MET A 100 -9.74 13.88 8.22
CA MET A 100 -9.59 14.09 6.78
C MET A 100 -8.77 12.98 6.15
N THR A 101 -8.98 12.77 4.86
CA THR A 101 -8.20 11.84 4.03
C THR A 101 -6.70 12.12 4.17
N GLY A 102 -5.92 11.09 4.42
CA GLY A 102 -4.47 11.18 4.63
C GLY A 102 -4.03 11.62 6.02
N ALA A 103 -4.96 12.04 6.88
CA ALA A 103 -4.64 12.38 8.26
C ALA A 103 -4.29 11.14 9.08
N LYS A 104 -3.35 11.26 10.00
CA LYS A 104 -2.94 10.19 10.92
C LYS A 104 -4.09 9.83 11.85
N MET A 105 -4.37 8.55 12.00
CA MET A 105 -5.37 8.04 12.93
C MET A 105 -4.99 8.40 14.37
N PRO A 106 -5.94 8.91 15.18
CA PRO A 106 -5.68 9.15 16.61
C PRO A 106 -5.53 7.80 17.33
N ALA A 107 -4.66 7.77 18.35
CA ALA A 107 -4.55 6.60 19.20
C ALA A 107 -5.92 6.24 19.81
N GLY A 108 -6.24 4.95 19.92
CA GLY A 108 -7.52 4.47 20.44
C GLY A 108 -8.65 4.39 19.41
N ALA A 109 -8.49 4.94 18.19
CA ALA A 109 -9.43 4.75 17.09
C ALA A 109 -8.96 3.64 16.14
N ASP A 110 -9.89 2.81 15.68
CA ASP A 110 -9.65 1.70 14.75
C ASP A 110 -10.58 1.72 13.52
N THR A 111 -11.54 2.64 13.52
CA THR A 111 -12.60 2.70 12.52
C THR A 111 -12.85 4.13 12.08
N VAL A 112 -13.17 4.31 10.79
CA VAL A 112 -13.63 5.57 10.21
C VAL A 112 -14.95 5.35 9.49
N VAL A 113 -15.95 6.14 9.84
CA VAL A 113 -17.23 6.22 9.11
C VAL A 113 -17.17 7.44 8.19
N LYS A 114 -17.43 7.21 6.90
CA LYS A 114 -17.44 8.25 5.87
C LYS A 114 -18.57 9.25 6.11
N VAL A 115 -18.31 10.54 5.83
CA VAL A 115 -19.32 11.60 5.72
C VAL A 115 -20.17 11.41 4.48
#